data_687379da30e1937a811dccfac3710465
#
_entry.id   687379da30e1937a811dccfac3710465
#
_cell.length_a   1.000
_cell.length_b   1.000
_cell.length_c   1.000
_cell.angle_alpha   90.00
_cell.angle_beta   90.00
_cell.angle_gamma   90.00
#
_symmetry.space_group_name_H-M   'P 1'
#
loop_
_entity.id
_entity.type
_entity.pdbx_description
1 polymer ?
#
loop_
_entity_poly.entity_id
_entity_poly.type
_entity_poly.pdbx_seq_one_letter_code
_entity_poly.pdbx_strand_id
1 'polypeptide(L)'
;MVAKARTISYGTAKLEYDANKTIAHVHVASELCRHNLYGDTSGEITREMHDVQENHHRYLSKCYFDIVVTLSEQDADKVKSPEQCRELVEEYMLRLMTGELGLSEEQFRQMQWIAYQHERTDHNWNLRHWHVLANRVLTDGTVVSDSFIGKKAAKVVNDISRERGFRVAEDISPRNKEEIREAAFRILGGMDTFSFDIFKMLMAAEGFEIREAFAKSGKLQGYYILSKSGTQYKASAIDRSLTLGRIENTWKMMYKAQIRSSIKKKAVVRRPSENPTRIGTHTLSSILNAHICSVHSRNREDEVGSKRSRYDDGLEERSKGYSM
;
A
#
# COMPACT_ATOMS: atom_id res chain seq x y z
N MET A 1 -11.17 -10.11 -5.95
CA MET A 1 -10.58 -9.18 -6.95
C MET A 1 -10.07 -7.90 -6.29
N VAL A 2 -9.20 -7.13 -6.98
CA VAL A 2 -8.73 -5.79 -6.55
C VAL A 2 -8.77 -4.86 -7.76
N ALA A 3 -9.18 -3.61 -7.58
CA ALA A 3 -9.05 -2.59 -8.63
C ALA A 3 -8.28 -1.37 -8.13
N LYS A 4 -7.51 -0.76 -9.04
CA LYS A 4 -6.86 0.54 -8.86
C LYS A 4 -7.24 1.40 -10.05
N ALA A 5 -7.64 2.64 -9.80
CA ALA A 5 -7.97 3.59 -10.85
C ALA A 5 -7.41 4.97 -10.50
N ARG A 6 -6.92 5.65 -11.52
CA ARG A 6 -6.40 7.02 -11.44
C ARG A 6 -6.56 7.72 -12.79
N THR A 7 -6.35 9.02 -12.82
CA THR A 7 -6.28 9.78 -14.07
C THR A 7 -4.84 10.09 -14.45
N ILE A 8 -4.55 10.05 -15.75
CA ILE A 8 -3.24 10.30 -16.33
C ILE A 8 -3.33 11.23 -17.55
N SER A 9 -2.19 11.81 -17.95
CA SER A 9 -2.05 12.66 -19.14
C SER A 9 -1.28 11.98 -20.30
N TYR A 10 -0.66 10.83 -20.07
CA TYR A 10 0.25 10.15 -21.02
C TYR A 10 -0.40 8.86 -21.57
N GLY A 11 -1.42 9.00 -22.42
CA GLY A 11 -2.17 7.87 -22.98
C GLY A 11 -1.32 6.94 -23.84
N THR A 12 -0.57 7.48 -24.82
CA THR A 12 0.23 6.69 -25.76
C THR A 12 1.29 5.84 -25.06
N ALA A 13 2.11 6.45 -24.20
CA ALA A 13 3.14 5.70 -23.47
C ALA A 13 2.55 4.63 -22.54
N LYS A 14 1.35 4.89 -21.96
CA LYS A 14 0.65 3.91 -21.16
C LYS A 14 0.16 2.74 -22.00
N LEU A 15 -0.46 3.02 -23.14
CA LEU A 15 -0.99 2.00 -24.03
C LEU A 15 0.12 1.14 -24.64
N GLU A 16 1.25 1.77 -25.05
CA GLU A 16 2.45 1.07 -25.50
C GLU A 16 2.99 0.11 -24.44
N TYR A 17 3.04 0.56 -23.18
CA TYR A 17 3.44 -0.30 -22.06
C TYR A 17 2.48 -1.48 -21.90
N ASP A 18 1.17 -1.23 -21.94
CA ASP A 18 0.15 -2.27 -21.75
C ASP A 18 0.15 -3.29 -22.90
N ALA A 19 0.29 -2.82 -24.13
CA ALA A 19 0.30 -3.67 -25.31
C ALA A 19 1.60 -4.50 -25.46
N ASN A 20 2.75 -3.95 -25.03
CA ASN A 20 4.06 -4.55 -25.31
C ASN A 20 4.74 -5.12 -24.03
N LYS A 21 3.97 -5.43 -22.99
CA LYS A 21 4.55 -5.98 -21.76
C LYS A 21 5.27 -7.30 -22.03
N THR A 22 6.56 -7.33 -21.67
CA THR A 22 7.39 -8.53 -21.71
C THR A 22 7.94 -8.85 -20.33
N ILE A 23 8.06 -10.14 -20.02
CA ILE A 23 8.67 -10.65 -18.79
C ILE A 23 9.63 -11.76 -19.19
N ALA A 24 10.90 -11.65 -18.78
CA ALA A 24 11.96 -12.58 -19.18
C ALA A 24 12.00 -12.84 -20.70
N HIS A 25 11.88 -11.76 -21.49
CA HIS A 25 11.84 -11.75 -22.96
C HIS A 25 10.61 -12.46 -23.59
N VAL A 26 9.62 -12.84 -22.79
CA VAL A 26 8.35 -13.41 -23.27
C VAL A 26 7.28 -12.33 -23.27
N HIS A 27 6.60 -12.15 -24.41
CA HIS A 27 5.43 -11.27 -24.50
C HIS A 27 4.29 -11.86 -23.69
N VAL A 28 3.73 -11.09 -22.77
CA VAL A 28 2.71 -11.54 -21.80
C VAL A 28 1.44 -10.71 -21.87
N ALA A 29 1.35 -9.79 -22.80
CA ALA A 29 0.19 -8.94 -23.03
C ALA A 29 -0.63 -9.46 -24.21
N SER A 30 -1.94 -9.34 -24.10
CA SER A 30 -2.85 -9.54 -25.23
C SER A 30 -3.98 -8.52 -25.14
N GLU A 31 -4.41 -7.99 -26.28
CA GLU A 31 -5.63 -7.20 -26.30
C GLU A 31 -6.81 -8.10 -25.96
N LEU A 32 -7.64 -7.65 -25.02
CA LEU A 32 -8.80 -8.39 -24.55
C LEU A 32 -10.08 -7.89 -25.25
N CYS A 33 -10.30 -6.60 -25.24
CA CYS A 33 -11.43 -5.94 -25.88
C CYS A 33 -11.19 -4.45 -26.04
N ARG A 34 -11.90 -3.84 -26.99
CA ARG A 34 -11.93 -2.39 -27.24
C ARG A 34 -13.35 -1.91 -27.51
N HIS A 35 -13.57 -0.64 -27.28
CA HIS A 35 -14.87 -0.01 -27.47
C HIS A 35 -14.71 1.37 -28.12
N ASN A 36 -15.37 1.59 -29.28
CA ASN A 36 -15.30 2.80 -30.09
C ASN A 36 -13.88 3.24 -30.45
N LEU A 37 -13.02 2.28 -30.76
CA LEU A 37 -11.65 2.48 -31.18
C LEU A 37 -11.34 1.53 -32.35
N TYR A 38 -10.73 2.04 -33.41
CA TYR A 38 -10.56 1.35 -34.68
C TYR A 38 -9.08 1.24 -35.11
N GLY A 39 -8.20 2.09 -34.59
CA GLY A 39 -6.78 2.09 -34.91
C GLY A 39 -6.09 0.76 -34.60
N ASP A 40 -5.07 0.39 -35.36
CA ASP A 40 -4.33 -0.86 -35.20
C ASP A 40 -3.12 -0.71 -34.28
N THR A 41 -2.60 0.49 -34.14
CA THR A 41 -1.43 0.78 -33.31
C THR A 41 -1.81 1.62 -32.08
N SER A 42 -1.00 1.52 -31.02
CA SER A 42 -1.19 2.36 -29.81
C SER A 42 -1.23 3.86 -30.14
N GLY A 43 -0.43 4.29 -31.15
CA GLY A 43 -0.41 5.68 -31.61
C GLY A 43 -1.71 6.09 -32.32
N GLU A 44 -2.28 5.24 -33.16
CA GLU A 44 -3.57 5.49 -33.83
C GLU A 44 -4.73 5.50 -32.84
N ILE A 45 -4.81 4.50 -31.97
CA ILE A 45 -5.84 4.40 -30.91
C ILE A 45 -5.82 5.65 -30.01
N THR A 46 -4.65 6.07 -29.56
CA THR A 46 -4.55 7.27 -28.71
C THR A 46 -4.77 8.56 -29.48
N ARG A 47 -4.53 8.59 -30.78
CA ARG A 47 -4.90 9.73 -31.65
C ARG A 47 -6.41 9.87 -31.74
N GLU A 48 -7.17 8.79 -31.95
CA GLU A 48 -8.63 8.82 -31.94
C GLU A 48 -9.19 9.40 -30.63
N MET A 49 -8.62 8.98 -29.48
CA MET A 49 -8.99 9.55 -28.20
C MET A 49 -8.62 11.03 -28.08
N HIS A 50 -7.43 11.41 -28.56
CA HIS A 50 -6.93 12.77 -28.54
C HIS A 50 -7.77 13.70 -29.43
N ASP A 51 -8.20 13.24 -30.59
CA ASP A 51 -9.05 14.04 -31.51
C ASP A 51 -10.38 14.43 -30.84
N VAL A 52 -10.99 13.54 -30.06
CA VAL A 52 -12.17 13.86 -29.24
C VAL A 52 -11.82 14.89 -28.14
N GLN A 53 -10.68 14.73 -27.48
CA GLN A 53 -10.23 15.66 -26.43
C GLN A 53 -9.94 17.05 -26.99
N GLU A 54 -9.22 17.16 -28.12
CA GLU A 54 -8.90 18.41 -28.77
C GLU A 54 -10.17 19.18 -29.25
N ASN A 55 -11.13 18.45 -29.78
CA ASN A 55 -12.36 19.03 -30.30
C ASN A 55 -13.26 19.60 -29.18
N HIS A 56 -13.21 19.04 -27.98
CA HIS A 56 -14.11 19.42 -26.90
C HIS A 56 -13.42 20.04 -25.68
N HIS A 57 -12.28 19.48 -25.23
CA HIS A 57 -11.64 19.86 -23.98
C HIS A 57 -10.11 19.85 -24.06
N ARG A 58 -9.53 20.56 -25.02
CA ARG A 58 -8.07 20.61 -25.29
C ARG A 58 -7.19 21.04 -24.09
N TYR A 59 -7.77 21.70 -23.08
CA TYR A 59 -7.04 22.13 -21.88
C TYR A 59 -7.16 21.16 -20.71
N LEU A 60 -7.86 20.05 -20.87
CA LEU A 60 -7.96 19.03 -19.83
C LEU A 60 -6.63 18.28 -19.70
N SER A 61 -5.90 18.48 -18.59
CA SER A 61 -4.56 17.92 -18.42
C SER A 61 -4.52 16.40 -18.18
N LYS A 62 -5.56 15.85 -17.56
CA LYS A 62 -5.67 14.42 -17.24
C LYS A 62 -6.86 13.81 -17.99
N CYS A 63 -6.63 13.47 -19.23
CA CYS A 63 -7.66 13.07 -20.18
C CYS A 63 -8.02 11.59 -20.14
N TYR A 64 -7.22 10.76 -19.45
CA TYR A 64 -7.41 9.30 -19.46
C TYR A 64 -7.65 8.76 -18.04
N PHE A 65 -8.48 7.73 -17.95
CA PHE A 65 -8.47 6.80 -16.83
C PHE A 65 -7.45 5.69 -17.11
N ASP A 66 -6.57 5.44 -16.16
CA ASP A 66 -5.70 4.28 -16.05
C ASP A 66 -6.25 3.39 -14.95
N ILE A 67 -6.81 2.25 -15.34
CA ILE A 67 -7.49 1.32 -14.46
C ILE A 67 -6.77 -0.03 -14.54
N VAL A 68 -6.52 -0.64 -13.39
CA VAL A 68 -5.98 -2.00 -13.30
C VAL A 68 -6.92 -2.84 -12.44
N VAL A 69 -7.42 -3.91 -13.00
CA VAL A 69 -8.24 -4.91 -12.30
C VAL A 69 -7.45 -6.20 -12.19
N THR A 70 -7.35 -6.76 -11.00
CA THR A 70 -6.57 -7.97 -10.72
C THR A 70 -7.45 -9.02 -10.07
N LEU A 71 -7.41 -10.23 -10.59
CA LEU A 71 -8.05 -11.40 -9.99
C LEU A 71 -7.07 -12.05 -9.00
N SER A 72 -7.57 -12.54 -7.85
CA SER A 72 -6.73 -13.30 -6.93
C SER A 72 -6.34 -14.65 -7.53
N GLU A 73 -5.16 -15.18 -7.18
CA GLU A 73 -4.74 -16.51 -7.64
C GLU A 73 -5.76 -17.59 -7.29
N GLN A 74 -6.36 -17.52 -6.10
CA GLN A 74 -7.34 -18.48 -5.64
C GLN A 74 -8.67 -18.42 -6.41
N ASP A 75 -8.91 -17.32 -7.12
CA ASP A 75 -10.09 -17.14 -7.96
C ASP A 75 -9.77 -17.31 -9.46
N ALA A 76 -8.50 -17.46 -9.84
CA ALA A 76 -8.05 -17.58 -11.23
C ALA A 76 -8.73 -18.72 -11.98
N ASP A 77 -9.02 -19.82 -11.27
CA ASP A 77 -9.72 -20.98 -11.83
C ASP A 77 -11.20 -20.73 -12.17
N LYS A 78 -11.78 -19.66 -11.65
CA LYS A 78 -13.19 -19.33 -11.91
C LYS A 78 -13.41 -18.50 -13.19
N VAL A 79 -12.32 -17.92 -13.74
CA VAL A 79 -12.33 -17.09 -14.93
C VAL A 79 -11.17 -17.53 -15.82
N LYS A 80 -11.41 -18.49 -16.71
CA LYS A 80 -10.32 -19.14 -17.49
C LYS A 80 -10.30 -18.75 -18.95
N SER A 81 -11.48 -18.64 -19.58
CA SER A 81 -11.54 -18.34 -21.00
C SER A 81 -11.38 -16.83 -21.28
N PRO A 82 -10.88 -16.47 -22.47
CA PRO A 82 -10.84 -15.07 -22.91
C PRO A 82 -12.23 -14.40 -22.89
N GLU A 83 -13.27 -15.13 -23.22
CA GLU A 83 -14.67 -14.63 -23.20
C GLU A 83 -15.09 -14.28 -21.79
N GLN A 84 -14.83 -15.14 -20.80
CA GLN A 84 -15.13 -14.87 -19.39
C GLN A 84 -14.32 -13.67 -18.86
N CYS A 85 -13.07 -13.50 -19.30
CA CYS A 85 -12.26 -12.34 -18.96
C CYS A 85 -12.85 -11.06 -19.54
N ARG A 86 -13.28 -11.10 -20.81
CA ARG A 86 -13.94 -9.99 -21.49
C ARG A 86 -15.23 -9.59 -20.78
N GLU A 87 -16.13 -10.53 -20.56
CA GLU A 87 -17.41 -10.29 -19.85
C GLU A 87 -17.18 -9.64 -18.48
N LEU A 88 -16.16 -10.11 -17.75
CA LEU A 88 -15.84 -9.57 -16.43
C LEU A 88 -15.33 -8.12 -16.49
N VAL A 89 -14.49 -7.79 -17.47
CA VAL A 89 -13.97 -6.43 -17.67
C VAL A 89 -15.07 -5.50 -18.18
N GLU A 90 -15.91 -5.95 -19.13
CA GLU A 90 -17.06 -5.18 -19.63
C GLU A 90 -18.08 -4.90 -18.54
N GLU A 91 -18.42 -5.91 -17.73
CA GLU A 91 -19.29 -5.74 -16.56
C GLU A 91 -18.69 -4.73 -15.56
N TYR A 92 -17.40 -4.85 -15.26
CA TYR A 92 -16.73 -3.93 -14.37
C TYR A 92 -16.77 -2.49 -14.90
N MET A 93 -16.46 -2.29 -16.19
CA MET A 93 -16.49 -0.96 -16.82
C MET A 93 -17.91 -0.38 -16.84
N LEU A 94 -18.91 -1.17 -17.22
CA LEU A 94 -20.31 -0.74 -17.19
C LEU A 94 -20.72 -0.27 -15.79
N ARG A 95 -20.50 -1.08 -14.76
CA ARG A 95 -20.88 -0.75 -13.38
C ARG A 95 -20.10 0.46 -12.84
N LEU A 96 -18.81 0.60 -13.17
CA LEU A 96 -18.03 1.75 -12.75
C LEU A 96 -18.54 3.03 -13.41
N MET A 97 -18.77 3.02 -14.71
CA MET A 97 -19.14 4.22 -15.45
C MET A 97 -20.60 4.62 -15.21
N THR A 98 -21.53 3.67 -15.23
CA THR A 98 -22.95 3.99 -15.04
C THR A 98 -23.34 4.03 -13.56
N GLY A 99 -22.93 3.06 -12.76
CA GLY A 99 -23.31 2.96 -11.35
C GLY A 99 -22.62 3.96 -10.43
N GLU A 100 -21.29 4.14 -10.59
CA GLU A 100 -20.51 4.96 -9.66
C GLU A 100 -20.16 6.36 -10.22
N LEU A 101 -19.98 6.48 -11.54
CA LEU A 101 -19.65 7.77 -12.18
C LEU A 101 -20.86 8.47 -12.78
N GLY A 102 -22.01 7.81 -12.82
CA GLY A 102 -23.31 8.40 -13.14
C GLY A 102 -23.56 8.64 -14.64
N LEU A 103 -22.84 7.95 -15.53
CA LEU A 103 -23.14 7.97 -16.95
C LEU A 103 -24.43 7.22 -17.24
N SER A 104 -25.19 7.69 -18.23
CA SER A 104 -26.25 6.86 -18.82
C SER A 104 -25.63 5.71 -19.63
N GLU A 105 -26.39 4.66 -19.89
CA GLU A 105 -25.93 3.59 -20.78
C GLU A 105 -25.59 4.10 -22.18
N GLU A 106 -26.33 5.09 -22.68
CA GLU A 106 -26.07 5.73 -23.97
C GLU A 106 -24.72 6.47 -23.97
N GLN A 107 -24.41 7.19 -22.88
CA GLN A 107 -23.12 7.84 -22.71
C GLN A 107 -21.98 6.81 -22.60
N PHE A 108 -22.22 5.71 -21.88
CA PHE A 108 -21.23 4.63 -21.81
C PHE A 108 -20.96 4.01 -23.19
N ARG A 109 -21.99 3.82 -24.02
CA ARG A 109 -21.80 3.35 -25.42
C ARG A 109 -20.98 4.29 -26.28
N GLN A 110 -20.90 5.57 -25.94
CA GLN A 110 -20.06 6.56 -26.64
C GLN A 110 -18.64 6.64 -26.11
N MET A 111 -18.34 5.99 -24.99
CA MET A 111 -17.03 6.04 -24.39
C MET A 111 -16.00 5.24 -25.18
N GLN A 112 -14.82 5.82 -25.38
CA GLN A 112 -13.67 5.17 -25.98
C GLN A 112 -12.83 4.51 -24.88
N TRP A 113 -12.60 3.20 -24.97
CA TRP A 113 -11.72 2.48 -24.05
C TRP A 113 -11.18 1.20 -24.66
N ILE A 114 -10.05 0.73 -24.16
CA ILE A 114 -9.38 -0.51 -24.56
C ILE A 114 -8.83 -1.22 -23.33
N ALA A 115 -8.87 -2.54 -23.32
CA ALA A 115 -8.35 -3.39 -22.28
C ALA A 115 -7.29 -4.37 -22.80
N TYR A 116 -6.19 -4.48 -22.07
CA TYR A 116 -5.14 -5.48 -22.29
C TYR A 116 -5.12 -6.43 -21.09
N GLN A 117 -4.98 -7.72 -21.37
CA GLN A 117 -4.74 -8.75 -20.39
C GLN A 117 -3.24 -9.00 -20.26
N HIS A 118 -2.74 -9.02 -19.04
CA HIS A 118 -1.41 -9.51 -18.69
C HIS A 118 -1.55 -10.82 -17.92
N GLU A 119 -0.95 -11.90 -18.44
CA GLU A 119 -1.07 -13.24 -17.85
C GLU A 119 -0.34 -13.39 -16.54
N ARG A 120 0.64 -12.52 -16.26
CA ARG A 120 1.52 -12.58 -15.09
C ARG A 120 2.16 -11.25 -14.76
N THR A 121 2.74 -11.15 -13.58
CA THR A 121 3.58 -10.02 -13.15
C THR A 121 5.04 -10.43 -13.03
N ASP A 122 5.96 -9.47 -12.90
CA ASP A 122 7.39 -9.74 -12.68
C ASP A 122 7.67 -10.54 -11.39
N HIS A 123 6.72 -10.52 -10.43
CA HIS A 123 6.84 -11.16 -9.13
C HIS A 123 5.91 -12.36 -8.93
N ASN A 124 4.95 -12.56 -9.82
CA ASN A 124 3.95 -13.60 -9.68
C ASN A 124 3.48 -14.12 -11.04
N TRP A 125 3.78 -15.38 -11.33
CA TRP A 125 3.48 -16.04 -12.59
C TRP A 125 2.00 -16.39 -12.78
N ASN A 126 1.21 -16.37 -11.71
CA ASN A 126 -0.19 -16.77 -11.75
C ASN A 126 -1.16 -15.59 -11.53
N LEU A 127 -0.67 -14.37 -11.51
CA LEU A 127 -1.48 -13.19 -11.21
C LEU A 127 -1.97 -12.52 -12.50
N ARG A 128 -3.09 -13.01 -13.03
CA ARG A 128 -3.77 -12.40 -14.18
C ARG A 128 -4.37 -11.05 -13.78
N HIS A 129 -4.13 -10.05 -14.62
CA HIS A 129 -4.67 -8.71 -14.42
C HIS A 129 -4.95 -8.02 -15.75
N TRP A 130 -5.87 -7.08 -15.71
CA TRP A 130 -6.33 -6.34 -16.88
C TRP A 130 -6.03 -4.87 -16.70
N HIS A 131 -5.40 -4.28 -17.72
CA HIS A 131 -5.16 -2.85 -17.83
C HIS A 131 -6.21 -2.25 -18.75
N VAL A 132 -6.90 -1.22 -18.29
CA VAL A 132 -7.87 -0.48 -19.11
C VAL A 132 -7.42 0.97 -19.21
N LEU A 133 -7.27 1.43 -20.45
CA LEU A 133 -7.12 2.85 -20.78
C LEU A 133 -8.46 3.34 -21.32
N ALA A 134 -9.04 4.37 -20.72
CA ALA A 134 -10.31 4.92 -21.16
C ALA A 134 -10.25 6.44 -21.29
N ASN A 135 -10.85 6.98 -22.36
CA ASN A 135 -10.99 8.41 -22.57
C ASN A 135 -12.00 9.00 -21.58
N ARG A 136 -11.63 10.08 -20.90
CA ARG A 136 -12.52 10.82 -19.99
C ARG A 136 -13.46 11.78 -20.71
N VAL A 137 -13.13 12.12 -21.95
CA VAL A 137 -13.96 12.97 -22.80
C VAL A 137 -14.76 12.06 -23.72
N LEU A 138 -16.09 12.12 -23.62
CA LEU A 138 -16.98 11.39 -24.51
C LEU A 138 -17.12 12.11 -25.85
N THR A 139 -17.61 11.42 -26.87
CA THR A 139 -17.80 11.98 -28.20
C THR A 139 -18.82 13.13 -28.25
N ASP A 140 -19.71 13.22 -27.27
CA ASP A 140 -20.63 14.35 -27.08
C ASP A 140 -20.00 15.55 -26.32
N GLY A 141 -18.74 15.46 -25.93
CA GLY A 141 -18.04 16.46 -25.15
C GLY A 141 -18.20 16.37 -23.64
N THR A 142 -18.97 15.42 -23.14
CA THR A 142 -19.10 15.23 -21.69
C THR A 142 -17.77 14.79 -21.09
N VAL A 143 -17.33 15.44 -19.98
CA VAL A 143 -16.13 15.02 -19.22
C VAL A 143 -16.55 14.16 -18.04
N VAL A 144 -16.09 12.93 -18.02
CA VAL A 144 -16.32 12.00 -16.90
C VAL A 144 -15.55 12.45 -15.66
N SER A 145 -16.26 12.62 -14.55
CA SER A 145 -15.64 13.02 -13.26
C SER A 145 -14.68 11.96 -12.74
N ASP A 146 -13.50 12.40 -12.26
CA ASP A 146 -12.52 11.54 -11.60
C ASP A 146 -12.58 11.62 -10.05
N SER A 147 -13.59 12.29 -9.51
CA SER A 147 -13.77 12.42 -8.07
C SER A 147 -13.88 11.07 -7.39
N PHE A 148 -12.93 10.80 -6.50
CA PHE A 148 -12.83 9.55 -5.75
C PHE A 148 -12.75 8.28 -6.60
N ILE A 149 -12.26 8.36 -7.85
CA ILE A 149 -12.23 7.25 -8.80
C ILE A 149 -11.62 5.97 -8.20
N GLY A 150 -10.54 6.08 -7.42
CA GLY A 150 -9.93 4.90 -6.78
C GLY A 150 -10.83 4.21 -5.75
N LYS A 151 -11.66 4.96 -5.01
CA LYS A 151 -12.62 4.37 -4.06
C LYS A 151 -13.81 3.74 -4.79
N LYS A 152 -14.33 4.41 -5.81
CA LYS A 152 -15.42 3.93 -6.65
C LYS A 152 -15.03 2.63 -7.38
N ALA A 153 -13.84 2.61 -7.96
CA ALA A 153 -13.26 1.42 -8.59
C ALA A 153 -13.14 0.22 -7.62
N ALA A 154 -12.67 0.47 -6.39
CA ALA A 154 -12.57 -0.56 -5.36
C ALA A 154 -13.95 -1.05 -4.90
N LYS A 155 -14.95 -0.18 -4.81
CA LYS A 155 -16.32 -0.56 -4.45
C LYS A 155 -16.91 -1.50 -5.50
N VAL A 156 -16.88 -1.13 -6.78
CA VAL A 156 -17.42 -1.97 -7.86
C VAL A 156 -16.78 -3.36 -7.88
N VAL A 157 -15.45 -3.44 -7.77
CA VAL A 157 -14.78 -4.74 -7.78
C VAL A 157 -15.11 -5.60 -6.56
N ASN A 158 -15.37 -5.00 -5.40
CA ASN A 158 -15.82 -5.72 -4.21
C ASN A 158 -17.27 -6.24 -4.40
N ASP A 159 -18.17 -5.44 -4.99
CA ASP A 159 -19.54 -5.84 -5.25
C ASP A 159 -19.61 -7.01 -6.25
N ILE A 160 -18.90 -6.93 -7.38
CA ILE A 160 -18.75 -8.05 -8.32
C ILE A 160 -18.14 -9.28 -7.64
N SER A 161 -17.15 -9.09 -6.77
CA SER A 161 -16.51 -10.19 -6.04
C SER A 161 -17.51 -10.92 -5.12
N ARG A 162 -18.37 -10.19 -4.42
CA ARG A 162 -19.43 -10.80 -3.57
C ARG A 162 -20.44 -11.58 -4.39
N GLU A 163 -20.93 -11.00 -5.48
CA GLU A 163 -21.93 -11.63 -6.36
C GLU A 163 -21.39 -12.90 -7.04
N ARG A 164 -20.14 -12.88 -7.48
CA ARG A 164 -19.50 -14.03 -8.16
C ARG A 164 -18.82 -15.01 -7.20
N GLY A 165 -18.89 -14.78 -5.89
CA GLY A 165 -18.24 -15.63 -4.88
C GLY A 165 -16.70 -15.59 -4.95
N PHE A 166 -16.13 -14.50 -5.44
CA PHE A 166 -14.68 -14.25 -5.40
C PHE A 166 -14.24 -13.74 -4.02
N ARG A 167 -12.96 -13.80 -3.74
CA ARG A 167 -12.39 -13.17 -2.54
C ARG A 167 -12.56 -11.65 -2.59
N VAL A 168 -13.08 -11.10 -1.50
CA VAL A 168 -13.29 -9.65 -1.33
C VAL A 168 -12.10 -9.05 -0.60
N ALA A 169 -11.39 -8.14 -1.26
CA ALA A 169 -10.19 -7.51 -0.69
C ALA A 169 -10.51 -6.67 0.55
N GLU A 170 -11.70 -6.06 0.59
CA GLU A 170 -12.17 -5.26 1.73
C GLU A 170 -12.31 -6.08 3.01
N ASP A 171 -12.74 -7.35 2.90
CA ASP A 171 -12.91 -8.24 4.06
C ASP A 171 -11.58 -8.84 4.53
N ILE A 172 -10.65 -9.08 3.59
CA ILE A 172 -9.34 -9.70 3.87
C ILE A 172 -8.37 -8.70 4.49
N SER A 173 -8.35 -7.46 4.00
CA SER A 173 -7.35 -6.48 4.42
C SER A 173 -7.43 -6.09 5.90
N PRO A 174 -8.61 -5.82 6.50
CA PRO A 174 -8.72 -5.58 7.94
C PRO A 174 -8.28 -6.77 8.78
N ARG A 175 -8.67 -7.99 8.40
CA ARG A 175 -8.29 -9.22 9.10
C ARG A 175 -6.78 -9.43 9.09
N ASN A 176 -6.14 -9.32 7.93
CA ASN A 176 -4.69 -9.45 7.83
C ASN A 176 -3.95 -8.39 8.67
N LYS A 177 -4.42 -7.15 8.65
CA LYS A 177 -3.82 -6.08 9.46
C LYS A 177 -3.97 -6.34 10.95
N GLU A 178 -5.12 -6.86 11.39
CA GLU A 178 -5.34 -7.20 12.79
C GLU A 178 -4.44 -8.35 13.23
N GLU A 179 -4.34 -9.43 12.44
CA GLU A 179 -3.43 -10.55 12.71
C GLU A 179 -1.96 -10.07 12.85
N ILE A 180 -1.52 -9.20 11.93
CA ILE A 180 -0.16 -8.62 11.98
C ILE A 180 -0.02 -7.72 13.22
N ARG A 181 -1.02 -6.90 13.51
CA ARG A 181 -1.02 -5.99 14.66
C ARG A 181 -0.89 -6.75 15.97
N GLU A 182 -1.72 -7.77 16.17
CA GLU A 182 -1.69 -8.63 17.36
C GLU A 182 -0.34 -9.33 17.52
N ALA A 183 0.21 -9.91 16.45
CA ALA A 183 1.52 -10.54 16.47
C ALA A 183 2.63 -9.55 16.83
N ALA A 184 2.64 -8.37 16.20
CA ALA A 184 3.64 -7.33 16.46
C ALA A 184 3.62 -6.86 17.91
N PHE A 185 2.43 -6.59 18.49
CA PHE A 185 2.32 -6.16 19.87
C PHE A 185 2.65 -7.29 20.87
N ARG A 186 2.29 -8.54 20.59
CA ARG A 186 2.68 -9.69 21.40
C ARG A 186 4.20 -9.84 21.45
N ILE A 187 4.87 -9.75 20.28
CA ILE A 187 6.33 -9.84 20.17
C ILE A 187 6.99 -8.67 20.92
N LEU A 188 6.56 -7.43 20.68
CA LEU A 188 7.09 -6.26 21.39
C LEU A 188 6.92 -6.39 22.91
N GLY A 189 5.77 -6.89 23.38
CA GLY A 189 5.52 -7.14 24.80
C GLY A 189 6.38 -8.24 25.39
N GLY A 190 6.88 -9.18 24.61
CA GLY A 190 7.76 -10.26 25.06
C GLY A 190 9.26 -9.95 25.02
N MET A 191 9.66 -8.80 24.45
CA MET A 191 11.07 -8.43 24.31
C MET A 191 11.60 -7.74 25.59
N ASP A 192 12.68 -8.26 26.17
CA ASP A 192 13.37 -7.64 27.31
C ASP A 192 14.16 -6.40 26.91
N THR A 193 14.73 -6.40 25.73
CA THR A 193 15.44 -5.27 25.11
C THR A 193 14.95 -5.04 23.69
N PHE A 194 14.83 -3.78 23.26
CA PHE A 194 14.42 -3.46 21.91
C PHE A 194 15.58 -3.64 20.94
N SER A 195 15.37 -4.44 19.91
CA SER A 195 16.20 -4.51 18.70
C SER A 195 15.27 -4.70 17.50
N PHE A 196 15.39 -3.83 16.51
CA PHE A 196 14.60 -3.96 15.29
C PHE A 196 14.91 -5.25 14.52
N ASP A 197 16.15 -5.71 14.53
CA ASP A 197 16.55 -6.96 13.87
C ASP A 197 15.98 -8.19 14.59
N ILE A 198 15.97 -8.20 15.93
CA ILE A 198 15.28 -9.25 16.70
C ILE A 198 13.78 -9.20 16.43
N PHE A 199 13.18 -8.02 16.37
CA PHE A 199 11.76 -7.88 16.01
C PHE A 199 11.46 -8.47 14.62
N LYS A 200 12.29 -8.17 13.59
CA LYS A 200 12.16 -8.76 12.25
C LYS A 200 12.22 -10.29 12.30
N MET A 201 13.19 -10.82 13.02
CA MET A 201 13.38 -12.28 13.15
C MET A 201 12.17 -12.95 13.82
N LEU A 202 11.65 -12.37 14.90
CA LEU A 202 10.49 -12.91 15.62
C LEU A 202 9.20 -12.83 14.79
N MET A 203 8.99 -11.73 14.05
CA MET A 203 7.88 -11.60 13.10
C MET A 203 7.96 -12.66 11.99
N ALA A 204 9.16 -12.90 11.44
CA ALA A 204 9.36 -13.93 10.44
C ALA A 204 9.07 -15.33 10.98
N ALA A 205 9.43 -15.62 12.23
CA ALA A 205 9.12 -16.90 12.89
C ALA A 205 7.59 -17.13 13.04
N GLU A 206 6.78 -16.07 13.13
CA GLU A 206 5.33 -16.14 13.10
C GLU A 206 4.70 -16.12 11.70
N GLY A 207 5.53 -16.06 10.65
CA GLY A 207 5.11 -16.07 9.26
C GLY A 207 4.84 -14.70 8.67
N PHE A 208 5.34 -13.63 9.29
CA PHE A 208 5.22 -12.25 8.80
C PHE A 208 6.58 -11.68 8.40
N GLU A 209 6.89 -11.69 7.10
CA GLU A 209 8.14 -11.13 6.57
C GLU A 209 8.13 -9.60 6.65
N ILE A 210 9.25 -9.00 7.10
CA ILE A 210 9.43 -7.55 7.09
C ILE A 210 10.39 -7.15 5.96
N ARG A 211 9.93 -6.23 5.10
CA ARG A 211 10.72 -5.63 4.02
C ARG A 211 10.99 -4.16 4.29
N GLU A 212 12.25 -3.81 4.36
CA GLU A 212 12.71 -2.44 4.59
C GLU A 212 12.53 -1.58 3.34
N ALA A 213 12.16 -0.31 3.53
CA ALA A 213 12.00 0.68 2.46
C ALA A 213 13.05 1.77 2.60
N PHE A 214 13.90 1.91 1.58
CA PHE A 214 14.98 2.88 1.55
C PHE A 214 14.66 4.06 0.62
N ALA A 215 15.16 5.25 0.98
CA ALA A 215 15.18 6.40 0.08
C ALA A 215 16.23 6.21 -1.03
N LYS A 216 16.16 7.05 -2.07
CA LYS A 216 17.22 7.11 -3.11
C LYS A 216 18.61 7.39 -2.53
N SER A 217 18.69 8.05 -1.37
CA SER A 217 19.92 8.33 -0.61
C SER A 217 20.45 7.13 0.20
N GLY A 218 19.81 5.96 0.13
CA GLY A 218 20.14 4.78 0.95
C GLY A 218 19.64 4.84 2.40
N LYS A 219 18.99 5.93 2.82
CA LYS A 219 18.46 6.05 4.18
C LYS A 219 17.19 5.21 4.34
N LEU A 220 17.12 4.41 5.41
CA LEU A 220 15.90 3.67 5.78
C LEU A 220 14.76 4.65 6.10
N GLN A 221 13.66 4.58 5.35
CA GLN A 221 12.47 5.44 5.50
C GLN A 221 11.34 4.79 6.28
N GLY A 222 11.30 3.47 6.27
CA GLY A 222 10.22 2.71 6.88
C GLY A 222 10.29 1.24 6.49
N TYR A 223 9.22 0.52 6.72
CA TYR A 223 9.13 -0.88 6.36
C TYR A 223 7.70 -1.31 6.05
N TYR A 224 7.62 -2.41 5.35
CA TYR A 224 6.40 -3.15 5.06
C TYR A 224 6.39 -4.46 5.82
N ILE A 225 5.20 -4.95 6.13
CA ILE A 225 4.99 -6.28 6.69
C ILE A 225 4.12 -7.07 5.73
N LEU A 226 4.57 -8.26 5.36
CA LEU A 226 3.80 -9.18 4.54
C LEU A 226 2.92 -10.03 5.44
N SER A 227 1.65 -10.17 5.08
CA SER A 227 0.76 -11.16 5.69
C SER A 227 1.19 -12.58 5.31
N LYS A 228 0.69 -13.58 6.00
CA LYS A 228 0.91 -15.01 5.67
C LYS A 228 0.47 -15.37 4.24
N SER A 229 -0.44 -14.58 3.65
CA SER A 229 -0.85 -14.72 2.25
C SER A 229 0.00 -13.91 1.26
N GLY A 230 1.12 -13.30 1.70
CA GLY A 230 2.01 -12.52 0.86
C GLY A 230 1.56 -11.08 0.59
N THR A 231 0.41 -10.63 1.11
CA THR A 231 -0.05 -9.26 0.91
C THR A 231 0.79 -8.29 1.74
N GLN A 232 1.32 -7.26 1.09
CA GLN A 232 2.22 -6.29 1.67
C GLN A 232 1.49 -5.07 2.24
N TYR A 233 1.74 -4.73 3.50
CA TYR A 233 1.18 -3.57 4.18
C TYR A 233 2.29 -2.66 4.72
N LYS A 234 2.13 -1.34 4.55
CA LYS A 234 2.99 -0.37 5.27
C LYS A 234 2.75 -0.51 6.78
N ALA A 235 3.80 -0.47 7.58
CA ALA A 235 3.67 -0.49 9.05
C ALA A 235 2.68 0.58 9.55
N SER A 236 2.68 1.78 8.97
CA SER A 236 1.74 2.87 9.31
C SER A 236 0.28 2.60 8.92
N ALA A 237 0.03 1.68 7.99
CA ALA A 237 -1.32 1.28 7.57
C ALA A 237 -1.89 0.15 8.44
N ILE A 238 -1.04 -0.53 9.20
CA ILE A 238 -1.41 -1.51 10.23
C ILE A 238 -1.68 -0.76 11.52
N ASP A 239 -0.66 -0.08 12.05
CA ASP A 239 -0.77 0.79 13.22
C ASP A 239 0.31 1.88 13.17
N ARG A 240 -0.04 3.12 13.53
CA ARG A 240 0.90 4.25 13.56
C ARG A 240 2.01 4.09 14.58
N SER A 241 1.79 3.31 15.63
CA SER A 241 2.78 3.03 16.67
C SER A 241 3.86 2.06 16.22
N LEU A 242 3.61 1.28 15.16
CA LEU A 242 4.57 0.36 14.54
C LEU A 242 5.50 1.02 13.53
N THR A 243 5.35 2.33 13.25
CA THR A 243 6.27 3.00 12.33
C THR A 243 7.70 3.01 12.88
N LEU A 244 8.70 3.02 11.97
CA LEU A 244 10.13 3.00 12.33
C LEU A 244 10.48 4.03 13.42
N GLY A 245 9.95 5.26 13.33
CA GLY A 245 10.21 6.31 14.32
C GLY A 245 9.46 6.19 15.64
N ARG A 246 8.53 5.22 15.77
CA ARG A 246 7.68 5.07 16.97
C ARG A 246 7.77 3.71 17.64
N ILE A 247 8.16 2.68 16.93
CA ILE A 247 8.12 1.29 17.41
C ILE A 247 8.94 1.09 18.72
N GLU A 248 10.10 1.70 18.82
CA GLU A 248 10.92 1.63 20.02
C GLU A 248 10.23 2.31 21.23
N ASN A 249 9.61 3.48 21.02
CA ASN A 249 8.83 4.15 22.06
C ASN A 249 7.60 3.32 22.47
N THR A 250 6.96 2.66 21.53
CA THR A 250 5.85 1.74 21.78
C THR A 250 6.31 0.58 22.67
N TRP A 251 7.41 -0.06 22.34
CA TRP A 251 8.02 -1.07 23.19
C TRP A 251 8.33 -0.55 24.59
N LYS A 252 8.98 0.63 24.71
CA LYS A 252 9.29 1.25 26.03
C LYS A 252 8.03 1.47 26.88
N MET A 253 6.92 1.87 26.28
CA MET A 253 5.65 2.04 26.99
C MET A 253 5.07 0.71 27.48
N MET A 254 5.09 -0.33 26.62
CA MET A 254 4.60 -1.67 26.96
C MET A 254 5.44 -2.30 28.08
N TYR A 255 6.76 -2.23 27.96
CA TYR A 255 7.69 -2.75 28.97
C TYR A 255 7.49 -2.11 30.34
N LYS A 256 7.33 -0.77 30.39
CA LYS A 256 7.00 -0.05 31.64
C LYS A 256 5.66 -0.49 32.25
N ALA A 257 4.63 -0.71 31.41
CA ALA A 257 3.33 -1.19 31.86
C ALA A 257 3.43 -2.60 32.47
N GLN A 258 4.22 -3.47 31.83
CA GLN A 258 4.43 -4.85 32.27
C GLN A 258 5.17 -4.91 33.64
N ILE A 259 6.21 -4.11 33.80
CA ILE A 259 6.90 -3.97 35.11
C ILE A 259 5.94 -3.51 36.18
N ARG A 260 5.13 -2.47 35.94
CA ARG A 260 4.13 -1.96 36.87
C ARG A 260 3.11 -3.04 37.29
N SER A 261 2.64 -3.84 36.32
CA SER A 261 1.69 -4.93 36.59
C SER A 261 2.32 -6.04 37.43
N SER A 262 3.57 -6.39 37.16
CA SER A 262 4.32 -7.41 37.90
C SER A 262 4.58 -6.98 39.37
N ILE A 263 4.91 -5.70 39.57
CA ILE A 263 5.08 -5.14 40.92
C ILE A 263 3.74 -5.16 41.71
N LYS A 264 2.63 -4.77 41.05
CA LYS A 264 1.30 -4.84 41.68
C LYS A 264 0.92 -6.27 42.05
N LYS A 265 1.14 -7.25 41.21
CA LYS A 265 0.88 -8.67 41.50
C LYS A 265 1.72 -9.17 42.68
N LYS A 266 3.01 -8.84 42.76
CA LYS A 266 3.87 -9.19 43.91
C LYS A 266 3.45 -8.50 45.20
N ALA A 267 2.91 -7.29 45.15
CA ALA A 267 2.41 -6.57 46.35
C ALA A 267 1.09 -7.17 46.89
N VAL A 268 0.24 -7.70 46.00
CA VAL A 268 -1.02 -8.37 46.40
C VAL A 268 -0.77 -9.74 47.05
N VAL A 269 0.26 -10.48 46.57
CA VAL A 269 0.62 -11.81 47.13
C VAL A 269 1.30 -11.69 48.50
N ARG A 270 1.81 -10.51 48.90
CA ARG A 270 2.50 -10.28 50.18
C ARG A 270 1.59 -9.70 51.29
N ARG A 271 0.29 -9.96 51.29
CA ARG A 271 -0.56 -9.66 52.47
C ARG A 271 -0.78 -10.95 53.29
N PRO A 272 0.06 -11.24 54.31
CA PRO A 272 -0.37 -12.05 55.43
C PRO A 272 -1.30 -11.19 56.29
N SER A 273 -2.37 -11.78 56.75
CA SER A 273 -3.19 -11.22 57.82
C SER A 273 -2.30 -11.00 59.01
N GLU A 274 -2.06 -9.75 59.42
CA GLU A 274 -1.88 -9.30 60.80
C GLU A 274 -1.33 -7.85 60.81
N ASN A 275 -2.10 -6.97 61.45
CA ASN A 275 -1.85 -5.62 61.98
C ASN A 275 -1.08 -4.56 61.17
N PRO A 276 -1.63 -3.35 60.97
CA PRO A 276 -1.02 -2.28 60.22
C PRO A 276 0.01 -1.52 61.05
N THR A 277 1.27 -1.90 60.94
CA THR A 277 2.37 -0.97 61.25
C THR A 277 2.64 -0.12 60.03
N ARG A 278 2.52 1.20 60.15
CA ARG A 278 2.80 2.21 59.13
C ARG A 278 4.17 1.93 58.51
N ILE A 279 4.18 1.46 57.26
CA ILE A 279 5.38 1.48 56.44
C ILE A 279 5.22 2.66 55.47
N GLY A 280 6.15 3.60 55.58
CA GLY A 280 6.13 4.87 54.87
C GLY A 280 6.14 4.72 53.34
N THR A 281 5.47 5.67 52.71
CA THR A 281 5.26 5.81 51.22
C THR A 281 6.54 6.01 50.42
N HIS A 282 7.73 5.96 51.03
CA HIS A 282 9.00 6.24 50.35
C HIS A 282 9.66 5.04 49.63
N THR A 283 9.23 3.80 49.89
CA THR A 283 9.91 2.60 49.36
C THR A 283 9.56 2.25 47.95
N LEU A 284 8.40 2.62 47.44
CA LEU A 284 7.99 2.31 46.07
C LEU A 284 8.59 3.27 45.04
N SER A 285 8.83 4.53 45.42
CA SER A 285 9.46 5.54 44.57
C SER A 285 10.95 5.28 44.38
N SER A 286 11.65 4.78 45.40
CA SER A 286 13.10 4.50 45.33
C SER A 286 13.43 3.28 44.47
N ILE A 287 12.59 2.24 44.49
CA ILE A 287 12.82 1.04 43.66
C ILE A 287 12.54 1.35 42.17
N LEU A 288 11.53 2.16 41.88
CA LEU A 288 11.25 2.59 40.50
C LEU A 288 12.37 3.48 39.95
N ASN A 289 12.89 4.42 40.77
CA ASN A 289 13.98 5.32 40.37
C ASN A 289 15.33 4.58 40.22
N ALA A 290 15.62 3.60 41.05
CA ALA A 290 16.86 2.81 40.94
C ALA A 290 16.90 1.98 39.63
N HIS A 291 15.76 1.41 39.22
CA HIS A 291 15.70 0.65 37.96
C HIS A 291 15.74 1.56 36.73
N ILE A 292 15.14 2.74 36.78
CA ILE A 292 15.18 3.73 35.71
C ILE A 292 16.58 4.32 35.56
N CYS A 293 17.29 4.57 36.68
CA CYS A 293 18.67 5.07 36.66
C CYS A 293 19.67 4.04 36.15
N SER A 294 19.50 2.74 36.40
CA SER A 294 20.41 1.70 35.88
C SER A 294 20.31 1.49 34.36
N VAL A 295 19.13 1.78 33.78
CA VAL A 295 18.94 1.74 32.31
C VAL A 295 19.48 3.01 31.64
N HIS A 296 19.41 4.17 32.33
CA HIS A 296 19.93 5.44 31.79
C HIS A 296 21.46 5.55 31.87
N SER A 297 22.13 4.90 32.83
CA SER A 297 23.59 4.92 32.93
C SER A 297 24.28 4.11 31.84
N ARG A 298 23.65 3.04 31.33
CA ARG A 298 24.20 2.26 30.20
C ARG A 298 24.08 2.97 28.84
N ASN A 299 23.11 3.88 28.68
CA ASN A 299 22.93 4.66 27.44
C ASN A 299 23.76 5.96 27.40
N ARG A 300 24.42 6.37 28.49
CA ARG A 300 25.27 7.57 28.50
C ARG A 300 26.70 7.33 28.07
N GLU A 301 27.21 6.11 28.13
CA GLU A 301 28.55 5.79 27.69
C GLU A 301 28.70 5.73 26.16
N ASP A 302 27.59 5.49 25.43
CA ASP A 302 27.59 5.46 23.97
C ASP A 302 27.38 6.84 23.30
N GLU A 303 26.95 7.88 24.01
CA GLU A 303 26.70 9.22 23.45
C GLU A 303 27.91 10.17 23.53
N VAL A 304 29.01 9.84 24.23
CA VAL A 304 30.15 10.72 24.39
C VAL A 304 31.15 10.61 23.21
N GLY A 305 31.01 9.63 22.31
CA GLY A 305 31.89 9.39 21.17
C GLY A 305 31.62 10.16 19.88
N SER A 306 30.51 10.91 19.77
CA SER A 306 30.07 11.50 18.48
C SER A 306 29.92 13.02 18.46
N LYS A 307 30.69 13.78 19.24
CA LYS A 307 30.74 15.24 19.13
C LYS A 307 32.16 15.74 18.97
N ARG A 308 32.72 15.58 17.78
CA ARG A 308 33.81 16.44 17.23
C ARG A 308 33.85 16.22 15.72
N SER A 309 33.24 17.11 14.96
CA SER A 309 33.70 17.66 13.69
C SER A 309 32.57 18.51 13.09
N ARG A 310 32.55 19.76 13.46
CA ARG A 310 32.05 20.85 12.63
C ARG A 310 33.10 21.93 12.73
N TYR A 311 33.78 22.16 11.64
CA TYR A 311 34.25 23.47 11.19
C TYR A 311 34.91 23.33 9.81
N ASP A 312 34.52 24.31 8.99
CA ASP A 312 35.17 24.85 7.78
C ASP A 312 35.11 23.99 6.50
N ASP A 313 34.77 24.53 5.40
CA ASP A 313 34.89 25.74 4.59
C ASP A 313 33.88 25.66 3.45
N GLY A 314 33.19 26.63 2.99
CA GLY A 314 33.64 27.93 2.48
C GLY A 314 33.62 27.94 0.96
N LEU A 315 32.59 28.61 0.37
CA LEU A 315 32.61 29.47 -0.82
C LEU A 315 33.17 28.96 -2.18
N GLU A 316 32.41 29.44 -3.19
CA GLU A 316 32.78 29.62 -4.61
C GLU A 316 32.35 28.50 -5.57
N GLU A 317 31.78 28.70 -6.75
CA GLU A 317 31.42 29.92 -7.50
C GLU A 317 30.43 29.58 -8.63
N ARG A 318 29.74 30.58 -9.10
CA ARG A 318 28.89 30.59 -10.32
C ARG A 318 29.74 30.51 -11.58
N SER A 319 29.26 29.82 -12.60
CA SER A 319 29.22 30.35 -14.00
C SER A 319 28.45 29.39 -14.89
N LYS A 320 27.36 29.76 -15.52
CA LYS A 320 27.12 30.33 -16.85
C LYS A 320 27.77 29.51 -17.98
N GLY A 321 26.95 29.02 -18.87
CA GLY A 321 27.33 28.61 -20.21
C GLY A 321 26.14 28.11 -21.02
N TYR A 322 25.58 28.99 -21.82
CA TYR A 322 24.67 28.75 -22.98
C TYR A 322 25.44 28.11 -24.16
N SER A 323 24.65 27.49 -25.03
CA SER A 323 24.86 27.16 -26.47
C SER A 323 25.10 25.68 -26.74
N MET A 324 24.40 25.03 -27.57
CA MET A 324 23.65 25.12 -28.82
C MET A 324 22.68 23.96 -28.91
#